data_179d4285c164da7bbba145603f7bf335
#
_entry.id   179d4285c164da7bbba145603f7bf335
#
_cell.length_a   1.000
_cell.length_b   1.000
_cell.length_c   1.000
_cell.angle_alpha   90.00
_cell.angle_beta   90.00
_cell.angle_gamma   90.00
#
_symmetry.space_group_name_H-M   'P 1'
#
loop_
_entity.id
_entity.type
_entity.pdbx_description
1 polymer ?
#
loop_
_entity_poly.entity_id
_entity_poly.type
_entity_poly.pdbx_seq_one_letter_code
_entity_poly.pdbx_strand_id
1 'polypeptide(L)'
;MSRIKRLQKKFEKLYIDAFLVTDEKNIYYLTGFNLIEGDGCLLITKDNAIIITDDRYQLALEEFENDEVVGMITRDYYGSLNKICQGMKVTVLGYEDTVTYALFDMLDEQMATDLVPFHQQIERMRMIKDSDEVNALRASADLHSAGYRYLLENVHAGMTERHVANLLDFWMKEHGASGSSFPTIIASGKNAAKPHATASKKVIEDGDIVTVDFGYYFNGYTADMTRTFAVGSIDPELRDAYQIVNEAREAVIQAAHVGQRGDQLDFAGRQLIEIAGY
;
A
#
# COMPACT_ATOMS: atom_id res chain seq x y z
N MET A 1 -21.41 -6.32 -9.07
CA MET A 1 -21.86 -5.88 -7.71
C MET A 1 -20.73 -5.05 -7.14
N SER A 2 -20.99 -3.81 -6.80
CA SER A 2 -19.99 -2.86 -6.31
C SER A 2 -19.36 -3.33 -4.97
N ARG A 3 -18.21 -2.74 -4.63
CA ARG A 3 -17.50 -3.02 -3.38
C ARG A 3 -18.32 -2.57 -2.17
N ILE A 4 -19.02 -1.43 -2.28
CA ILE A 4 -19.96 -0.93 -1.25
C ILE A 4 -21.05 -1.96 -1.00
N LYS A 5 -21.74 -2.44 -2.03
CA LYS A 5 -22.81 -3.45 -1.90
C LYS A 5 -22.33 -4.79 -1.35
N ARG A 6 -21.06 -5.15 -1.63
CA ARG A 6 -20.44 -6.34 -1.04
C ARG A 6 -20.25 -6.20 0.47
N LEU A 7 -19.89 -5.00 0.96
CA LEU A 7 -19.79 -4.74 2.39
C LEU A 7 -21.17 -4.69 3.05
N GLN A 8 -22.12 -3.96 2.47
CA GLN A 8 -23.51 -3.86 2.96
C GLN A 8 -24.16 -5.24 3.19
N LYS A 9 -23.94 -6.21 2.30
CA LYS A 9 -24.45 -7.58 2.45
C LYS A 9 -23.94 -8.33 3.68
N LYS A 10 -22.87 -7.85 4.30
CA LYS A 10 -22.35 -8.45 5.54
C LYS A 10 -23.05 -7.92 6.79
N PHE A 11 -23.75 -6.79 6.71
CA PHE A 11 -24.29 -6.08 7.87
C PHE A 11 -25.23 -6.94 8.72
N GLU A 12 -26.13 -7.69 8.09
CA GLU A 12 -27.02 -8.60 8.80
C GLU A 12 -26.25 -9.66 9.61
N LYS A 13 -25.21 -10.26 9.00
CA LYS A 13 -24.36 -11.27 9.64
C LYS A 13 -23.48 -10.65 10.75
N LEU A 14 -23.10 -9.40 10.61
CA LEU A 14 -22.28 -8.66 11.57
C LEU A 14 -23.12 -8.01 12.68
N TYR A 15 -24.45 -8.04 12.56
CA TYR A 15 -25.39 -7.39 13.48
C TYR A 15 -25.16 -5.90 13.63
N ILE A 16 -24.90 -5.20 12.52
CA ILE A 16 -24.69 -3.75 12.47
C ILE A 16 -25.68 -3.09 11.51
N ASP A 17 -25.94 -1.80 11.75
CA ASP A 17 -26.79 -0.99 10.88
C ASP A 17 -25.98 -0.15 9.90
N ALA A 18 -24.75 0.21 10.28
CA ALA A 18 -23.83 1.01 9.46
C ALA A 18 -22.38 0.63 9.76
N PHE A 19 -21.46 1.08 8.90
CA PHE A 19 -20.03 0.89 9.06
C PHE A 19 -19.29 2.21 8.80
N LEU A 20 -18.44 2.61 9.74
CA LEU A 20 -17.55 3.77 9.64
C LEU A 20 -16.19 3.32 9.09
N VAL A 21 -15.74 3.98 8.03
CA VAL A 21 -14.43 3.77 7.41
C VAL A 21 -13.63 5.06 7.55
N THR A 22 -12.44 4.97 8.12
CA THR A 22 -11.53 6.10 8.35
C THR A 22 -10.18 5.94 7.65
N ASP A 23 -9.80 4.70 7.30
CA ASP A 23 -8.58 4.41 6.55
C ASP A 23 -8.72 4.91 5.10
N GLU A 24 -7.79 5.76 4.66
CA GLU A 24 -7.78 6.38 3.33
C GLU A 24 -7.77 5.36 2.18
N LYS A 25 -7.04 4.25 2.35
CA LYS A 25 -6.93 3.19 1.34
C LYS A 25 -8.21 2.39 1.24
N ASN A 26 -8.90 2.18 2.36
CA ASN A 26 -10.20 1.52 2.39
C ASN A 26 -11.31 2.41 1.82
N ILE A 27 -11.27 3.72 2.08
CA ILE A 27 -12.16 4.70 1.44
C ILE A 27 -11.96 4.66 -0.08
N TYR A 28 -10.71 4.79 -0.55
CA TYR A 28 -10.39 4.72 -1.98
C TYR A 28 -10.82 3.38 -2.60
N TYR A 29 -10.54 2.26 -1.95
CA TYR A 29 -10.94 0.94 -2.43
C TYR A 29 -12.46 0.81 -2.62
N LEU A 30 -13.24 1.32 -1.68
CA LEU A 30 -14.71 1.21 -1.72
C LEU A 30 -15.35 2.18 -2.71
N THR A 31 -14.80 3.38 -2.84
CA THR A 31 -15.44 4.48 -3.55
C THR A 31 -14.72 4.92 -4.82
N GLY A 32 -13.40 4.84 -4.86
CA GLY A 32 -12.52 5.49 -5.84
C GLY A 32 -12.16 6.93 -5.48
N PHE A 33 -12.69 7.50 -4.38
CA PHE A 33 -12.41 8.86 -3.96
C PHE A 33 -11.13 8.94 -3.12
N ASN A 34 -10.24 9.88 -3.48
CA ASN A 34 -9.02 10.14 -2.73
C ASN A 34 -9.29 11.09 -1.58
N LEU A 35 -9.28 10.57 -0.37
CA LEU A 35 -9.36 11.34 0.87
C LEU A 35 -8.06 11.14 1.65
N ILE A 36 -7.44 12.23 2.10
CA ILE A 36 -6.23 12.13 2.94
C ILE A 36 -6.62 11.72 4.35
N GLU A 37 -5.77 10.93 4.99
CA GLU A 37 -5.97 10.47 6.37
C GLU A 37 -6.24 11.66 7.31
N GLY A 38 -7.36 11.58 8.06
CA GLY A 38 -7.78 12.64 8.99
C GLY A 38 -8.63 13.76 8.37
N ASP A 39 -8.79 13.82 7.05
CA ASP A 39 -9.57 14.87 6.37
C ASP A 39 -11.05 14.50 6.22
N GLY A 40 -11.52 13.46 6.89
CA GLY A 40 -12.92 13.04 6.89
C GLY A 40 -13.07 11.54 7.10
N CYS A 41 -14.25 11.02 6.74
CA CYS A 41 -14.58 9.61 6.86
C CYS A 41 -15.64 9.20 5.82
N LEU A 42 -15.85 7.89 5.69
CA LEU A 42 -16.92 7.32 4.88
C LEU A 42 -17.88 6.56 5.81
N LEU A 43 -19.14 6.95 5.82
CA LEU A 43 -20.21 6.20 6.46
C LEU A 43 -20.93 5.34 5.42
N ILE A 44 -21.00 4.05 5.65
CA ILE A 44 -21.80 3.12 4.83
C ILE A 44 -22.96 2.62 5.67
N THR A 45 -24.19 2.90 5.21
CA THR A 45 -25.42 2.36 5.77
C THR A 45 -25.97 1.25 4.88
N LYS A 46 -27.14 0.67 5.20
CA LYS A 46 -27.76 -0.38 4.37
C LYS A 46 -28.05 0.10 2.94
N ASP A 47 -28.34 1.39 2.76
CA ASP A 47 -28.80 1.93 1.48
C ASP A 47 -27.91 3.05 0.91
N ASN A 48 -27.03 3.64 1.73
CA ASN A 48 -26.25 4.81 1.35
C ASN A 48 -24.76 4.64 1.66
N ALA A 49 -23.92 5.36 0.94
CA ALA A 49 -22.52 5.60 1.26
C ALA A 49 -22.27 7.11 1.24
N ILE A 50 -21.78 7.68 2.34
CA ILE A 50 -21.65 9.12 2.54
C ILE A 50 -20.21 9.44 2.89
N ILE A 51 -19.52 10.18 2.02
CA ILE A 51 -18.22 10.79 2.32
C ILE A 51 -18.48 12.07 3.10
N ILE A 52 -17.97 12.14 4.31
CA ILE A 52 -18.06 13.31 5.19
C ILE A 52 -16.67 13.95 5.23
N THR A 53 -16.54 15.15 4.69
CA THR A 53 -15.27 15.87 4.57
C THR A 53 -15.50 17.38 4.58
N ASP A 54 -14.45 18.20 4.39
CA ASP A 54 -14.58 19.65 4.45
C ASP A 54 -14.48 20.35 3.07
N ASP A 55 -14.56 21.68 3.12
CA ASP A 55 -14.61 22.57 1.95
C ASP A 55 -13.37 22.47 1.04
N ARG A 56 -12.24 21.91 1.48
CA ARG A 56 -11.08 21.64 0.63
C ARG A 56 -11.37 20.60 -0.46
N TYR A 57 -12.34 19.74 -0.24
CA TYR A 57 -12.74 18.65 -1.15
C TYR A 57 -14.02 18.95 -1.94
N GLN A 58 -14.61 20.15 -1.81
CA GLN A 58 -15.88 20.48 -2.46
C GLN A 58 -15.82 20.27 -3.98
N LEU A 59 -14.84 20.84 -4.66
CA LEU A 59 -14.71 20.71 -6.11
C LEU A 59 -14.45 19.24 -6.53
N ALA A 60 -13.63 18.54 -5.77
CA ALA A 60 -13.36 17.13 -6.05
C ALA A 60 -14.60 16.25 -5.91
N LEU A 61 -15.51 16.57 -4.97
CA LEU A 61 -16.79 15.87 -4.81
C LEU A 61 -17.80 16.24 -5.90
N GLU A 62 -17.79 17.48 -6.38
CA GLU A 62 -18.65 17.93 -7.49
C GLU A 62 -18.27 17.26 -8.82
N GLU A 63 -16.97 16.98 -9.03
CA GLU A 63 -16.43 16.30 -10.20
C GLU A 63 -16.43 14.76 -10.06
N PHE A 64 -16.79 14.25 -8.88
CA PHE A 64 -16.71 12.83 -8.58
C PHE A 64 -17.91 12.06 -9.12
N GLU A 65 -17.66 11.23 -10.13
CA GLU A 65 -18.68 10.42 -10.80
C GLU A 65 -18.85 9.05 -10.11
N ASN A 66 -19.66 8.98 -9.06
CA ASN A 66 -20.06 7.73 -8.43
C ASN A 66 -21.48 7.85 -7.84
N ASP A 67 -22.46 7.30 -8.53
CA ASP A 67 -23.89 7.36 -8.15
C ASP A 67 -24.22 6.64 -6.81
N GLU A 68 -23.32 5.81 -6.29
CA GLU A 68 -23.50 5.11 -5.02
C GLU A 68 -23.03 5.94 -3.81
N VAL A 69 -22.36 7.06 -4.05
CA VAL A 69 -21.71 7.86 -3.00
C VAL A 69 -22.25 9.29 -2.99
N VAL A 70 -22.59 9.78 -1.81
CA VAL A 70 -23.01 11.14 -1.58
C VAL A 70 -21.93 11.88 -0.79
N GLY A 71 -21.54 13.08 -1.23
CA GLY A 71 -20.64 13.96 -0.51
C GLY A 71 -21.37 14.83 0.52
N MET A 72 -20.80 14.99 1.70
CA MET A 72 -21.24 15.96 2.71
C MET A 72 -20.06 16.85 3.12
N ILE A 73 -20.21 18.16 2.92
CA ILE A 73 -19.20 19.14 3.31
C ILE A 73 -19.52 19.69 4.70
N THR A 74 -18.59 19.51 5.62
CA THR A 74 -18.67 19.99 7.01
C THR A 74 -17.27 20.04 7.62
N ARG A 75 -17.05 20.89 8.63
CA ARG A 75 -15.83 20.89 9.45
C ARG A 75 -15.97 20.07 10.75
N ASP A 76 -17.20 19.67 11.05
CA ASP A 76 -17.55 18.82 12.19
C ASP A 76 -17.88 17.41 11.66
N TYR A 77 -16.86 16.63 11.32
CA TYR A 77 -17.02 15.31 10.70
C TYR A 77 -17.84 14.38 11.59
N TYR A 78 -17.44 14.25 12.84
CA TYR A 78 -18.01 13.25 13.76
C TYR A 78 -19.30 13.71 14.41
N GLY A 79 -19.49 15.01 14.65
CA GLY A 79 -20.79 15.54 15.05
C GLY A 79 -21.84 15.42 13.94
N SER A 80 -21.42 15.59 12.66
CA SER A 80 -22.28 15.35 11.51
C SER A 80 -22.58 13.85 11.34
N LEU A 81 -21.58 12.98 11.50
CA LEU A 81 -21.76 11.53 11.54
C LEU A 81 -22.82 11.11 12.57
N ASN A 82 -22.73 11.63 13.81
CA ASN A 82 -23.70 11.34 14.87
C ASN A 82 -25.12 11.76 14.48
N LYS A 83 -25.29 12.98 13.91
CA LYS A 83 -26.59 13.47 13.44
C LYS A 83 -27.18 12.57 12.34
N ILE A 84 -26.34 12.12 11.40
CA ILE A 84 -26.78 11.19 10.34
C ILE A 84 -27.21 9.86 10.95
N CYS A 85 -26.40 9.29 11.84
CA CYS A 85 -26.72 8.03 12.50
C CYS A 85 -28.04 8.12 13.29
N GLN A 86 -28.27 9.20 14.04
CA GLN A 86 -29.53 9.43 14.75
C GLN A 86 -30.72 9.57 13.78
N GLY A 87 -30.56 10.37 12.71
CA GLY A 87 -31.60 10.57 11.68
C GLY A 87 -32.00 9.27 10.97
N MET A 88 -31.02 8.40 10.73
CA MET A 88 -31.23 7.08 10.11
C MET A 88 -31.55 5.96 11.10
N LYS A 89 -31.63 6.26 12.41
CA LYS A 89 -31.91 5.29 13.50
C LYS A 89 -30.87 4.15 13.53
N VAL A 90 -29.61 4.46 13.26
CA VAL A 90 -28.49 3.54 13.45
C VAL A 90 -28.34 3.28 14.93
N THR A 91 -28.44 2.03 15.34
CA THR A 91 -28.30 1.58 16.74
C THR A 91 -26.91 0.98 16.98
N VAL A 92 -26.36 0.30 16.00
CA VAL A 92 -25.03 -0.32 16.07
C VAL A 92 -24.19 0.15 14.89
N LEU A 93 -23.10 0.85 15.18
CA LEU A 93 -22.11 1.31 14.20
C LEU A 93 -20.86 0.45 14.28
N GLY A 94 -20.62 -0.34 13.24
CA GLY A 94 -19.34 -1.02 13.05
C GLY A 94 -18.25 -0.03 12.66
N TYR A 95 -17.01 -0.28 13.05
CA TYR A 95 -15.87 0.54 12.63
C TYR A 95 -14.60 -0.31 12.48
N GLU A 96 -13.59 0.24 11.83
CA GLU A 96 -12.27 -0.39 11.66
C GLU A 96 -11.51 -0.41 12.98
N ASP A 97 -11.00 -1.56 13.38
CA ASP A 97 -10.22 -1.73 14.63
C ASP A 97 -8.83 -1.06 14.59
N THR A 98 -8.48 -0.48 13.45
CA THR A 98 -7.24 0.29 13.25
C THR A 98 -7.36 1.75 13.68
N VAL A 99 -8.56 2.24 14.04
CA VAL A 99 -8.71 3.60 14.54
C VAL A 99 -7.85 3.82 15.78
N THR A 100 -7.28 5.02 15.90
CA THR A 100 -6.49 5.35 17.09
C THR A 100 -7.39 5.37 18.34
N TYR A 101 -6.79 5.08 19.52
CA TYR A 101 -7.54 5.19 20.77
C TYR A 101 -8.14 6.58 20.98
N ALA A 102 -7.42 7.65 20.61
CA ALA A 102 -7.91 9.00 20.70
C ALA A 102 -9.17 9.26 19.84
N LEU A 103 -9.23 8.68 18.64
CA LEU A 103 -10.41 8.78 17.79
C LEU A 103 -11.57 7.96 18.38
N PHE A 104 -11.30 6.75 18.85
CA PHE A 104 -12.30 5.92 19.51
C PHE A 104 -12.90 6.62 20.73
N ASP A 105 -12.08 7.16 21.64
CA ASP A 105 -12.52 7.87 22.85
C ASP A 105 -13.44 9.05 22.52
N MET A 106 -13.07 9.85 21.51
CA MET A 106 -13.91 10.94 21.02
C MET A 106 -15.24 10.44 20.41
N LEU A 107 -15.22 9.35 19.66
CA LEU A 107 -16.44 8.75 19.10
C LEU A 107 -17.35 8.21 20.20
N ASP A 108 -16.79 7.51 21.19
CA ASP A 108 -17.53 6.94 22.33
C ASP A 108 -18.23 8.03 23.17
N GLU A 109 -17.59 9.19 23.32
CA GLU A 109 -18.19 10.35 24.00
C GLU A 109 -19.29 11.05 23.18
N GLN A 110 -19.18 11.07 21.86
CA GLN A 110 -20.07 11.87 21.01
C GLN A 110 -21.22 11.07 20.39
N MET A 111 -21.02 9.78 20.14
CA MET A 111 -22.00 8.97 19.41
C MET A 111 -23.10 8.46 20.34
N ALA A 112 -24.34 8.52 19.84
CA ALA A 112 -25.51 7.94 20.53
C ALA A 112 -25.76 6.47 20.12
N THR A 113 -24.82 5.87 19.40
CA THR A 113 -24.91 4.49 18.86
C THR A 113 -23.91 3.59 19.56
N ASP A 114 -24.21 2.31 19.67
CA ASP A 114 -23.25 1.31 20.11
C ASP A 114 -22.10 1.16 19.10
N LEU A 115 -20.85 1.29 19.53
CA LEU A 115 -19.66 1.19 18.70
C LEU A 115 -19.08 -0.23 18.77
N VAL A 116 -18.93 -0.90 17.62
CA VAL A 116 -18.40 -2.28 17.54
C VAL A 116 -17.20 -2.33 16.60
N PRO A 117 -15.99 -2.66 17.11
CA PRO A 117 -14.80 -2.79 16.26
C PRO A 117 -14.83 -4.09 15.44
N PHE A 118 -14.36 -4.01 14.20
CA PHE A 118 -14.25 -5.16 13.31
C PHE A 118 -12.86 -5.30 12.72
N HIS A 119 -12.25 -6.44 12.96
CA HIS A 119 -10.93 -6.76 12.45
C HIS A 119 -10.95 -7.08 10.95
N GLN A 120 -10.22 -6.29 10.16
CA GLN A 120 -9.90 -6.53 8.76
C GLN A 120 -11.09 -6.82 7.83
N GLN A 121 -12.23 -6.13 7.98
CA GLN A 121 -13.41 -6.40 7.13
C GLN A 121 -13.20 -6.00 5.69
N ILE A 122 -12.57 -4.86 5.46
CA ILE A 122 -12.32 -4.31 4.12
C ILE A 122 -11.02 -4.87 3.56
N GLU A 123 -9.99 -5.03 4.39
CA GLU A 123 -8.72 -5.64 4.02
C GLU A 123 -8.90 -7.06 3.47
N ARG A 124 -9.77 -7.86 4.07
CA ARG A 124 -10.14 -9.20 3.53
C ARG A 124 -10.83 -9.12 2.17
N MET A 125 -11.57 -8.06 1.89
CA MET A 125 -12.14 -7.84 0.56
C MET A 125 -11.05 -7.47 -0.45
N ARG A 126 -10.04 -6.69 -0.04
CA ARG A 126 -8.88 -6.27 -0.83
C ARG A 126 -7.89 -7.41 -1.11
N MET A 127 -7.90 -8.49 -0.31
CA MET A 127 -7.02 -9.65 -0.53
C MET A 127 -7.27 -10.34 -1.87
N ILE A 128 -8.53 -10.42 -2.30
CA ILE A 128 -8.91 -11.03 -3.58
C ILE A 128 -9.16 -9.91 -4.59
N LYS A 129 -8.21 -9.77 -5.53
CA LYS A 129 -8.23 -8.72 -6.53
C LYS A 129 -9.21 -9.06 -7.66
N ASP A 130 -9.96 -8.07 -8.11
CA ASP A 130 -10.75 -8.18 -9.34
C ASP A 130 -9.88 -7.91 -10.60
N SER A 131 -10.48 -7.99 -11.79
CA SER A 131 -9.76 -7.81 -13.06
C SER A 131 -9.12 -6.45 -13.20
N ASP A 132 -9.81 -5.39 -12.74
CA ASP A 132 -9.35 -4.01 -12.88
C ASP A 132 -8.19 -3.74 -11.90
N GLU A 133 -8.26 -4.28 -10.68
CA GLU A 133 -7.18 -4.27 -9.72
C GLU A 133 -5.93 -5.01 -10.23
N VAL A 134 -6.11 -6.17 -10.87
CA VAL A 134 -5.00 -6.93 -11.47
C VAL A 134 -4.35 -6.12 -12.61
N ASN A 135 -5.14 -5.44 -13.43
CA ASN A 135 -4.62 -4.59 -14.50
C ASN A 135 -3.86 -3.37 -13.94
N ALA A 136 -4.38 -2.74 -12.89
CA ALA A 136 -3.70 -1.62 -12.22
C ALA A 136 -2.38 -2.07 -11.57
N LEU A 137 -2.35 -3.23 -10.92
CA LEU A 137 -1.13 -3.82 -10.35
C LEU A 137 -0.09 -4.16 -11.44
N ARG A 138 -0.53 -4.67 -12.58
CA ARG A 138 0.38 -4.93 -13.72
C ARG A 138 0.97 -3.64 -14.26
N ALA A 139 0.15 -2.62 -14.48
CA ALA A 139 0.62 -1.32 -14.95
C ALA A 139 1.63 -0.70 -13.96
N SER A 140 1.38 -0.82 -12.65
CA SER A 140 2.34 -0.42 -11.63
C SER A 140 3.64 -1.21 -11.72
N ALA A 141 3.60 -2.54 -11.84
CA ALA A 141 4.79 -3.39 -11.97
C ALA A 141 5.58 -3.10 -13.26
N ASP A 142 4.91 -2.77 -14.36
CA ASP A 142 5.56 -2.39 -15.62
C ASP A 142 6.31 -1.06 -15.48
N LEU A 143 5.72 -0.07 -14.79
CA LEU A 143 6.38 1.19 -14.49
C LEU A 143 7.63 0.97 -13.62
N HIS A 144 7.53 0.13 -12.58
CA HIS A 144 8.69 -0.21 -11.72
C HIS A 144 9.79 -0.91 -12.53
N SER A 145 9.42 -1.82 -13.41
CA SER A 145 10.37 -2.50 -14.30
C SER A 145 11.07 -1.52 -15.26
N ALA A 146 10.36 -0.51 -15.74
CA ALA A 146 10.94 0.56 -16.56
C ALA A 146 11.86 1.46 -15.74
N GLY A 147 11.48 1.85 -14.52
CA GLY A 147 12.31 2.63 -13.60
C GLY A 147 13.61 1.90 -13.24
N TYR A 148 13.55 0.59 -13.01
CA TYR A 148 14.76 -0.20 -12.78
C TYR A 148 15.68 -0.23 -14.00
N ARG A 149 15.15 -0.42 -15.22
CA ARG A 149 15.97 -0.35 -16.45
C ARG A 149 16.64 1.02 -16.60
N TYR A 150 15.91 2.10 -16.30
CA TYR A 150 16.48 3.45 -16.31
C TYR A 150 17.65 3.57 -15.33
N LEU A 151 17.56 3.00 -14.13
CA LEU A 151 18.69 2.98 -13.19
C LEU A 151 19.90 2.21 -13.74
N LEU A 152 19.69 1.04 -14.35
CA LEU A 152 20.78 0.26 -14.93
C LEU A 152 21.56 1.01 -16.02
N GLU A 153 20.88 1.90 -16.76
CA GLU A 153 21.48 2.70 -17.82
C GLU A 153 22.20 3.96 -17.31
N ASN A 154 21.85 4.46 -16.11
CA ASN A 154 22.27 5.76 -15.63
C ASN A 154 23.13 5.72 -14.36
N VAL A 155 23.16 4.61 -13.62
CA VAL A 155 23.95 4.50 -12.38
C VAL A 155 25.37 4.06 -12.68
N HIS A 156 26.33 4.83 -12.13
CA HIS A 156 27.76 4.55 -12.29
C HIS A 156 28.56 4.93 -11.04
N ALA A 157 29.77 4.45 -10.94
CA ALA A 157 30.71 4.83 -9.89
C ALA A 157 30.89 6.36 -9.83
N GLY A 158 31.05 6.89 -8.63
CA GLY A 158 31.12 8.33 -8.36
C GLY A 158 29.80 8.99 -7.97
N MET A 159 28.65 8.35 -8.24
CA MET A 159 27.35 8.82 -7.72
C MET A 159 27.19 8.48 -6.24
N THR A 160 26.42 9.29 -5.51
CA THR A 160 26.03 8.94 -4.14
C THR A 160 24.73 8.11 -4.13
N GLU A 161 24.53 7.26 -3.13
CA GLU A 161 23.28 6.53 -2.94
C GLU A 161 22.07 7.46 -2.96
N ARG A 162 22.17 8.62 -2.29
CA ARG A 162 21.10 9.64 -2.27
C ARG A 162 20.84 10.25 -3.65
N HIS A 163 21.89 10.46 -4.46
CA HIS A 163 21.71 10.97 -5.81
C HIS A 163 20.91 9.98 -6.66
N VAL A 164 21.23 8.68 -6.56
CA VAL A 164 20.52 7.61 -7.28
C VAL A 164 19.06 7.51 -6.82
N ALA A 165 18.78 7.63 -5.51
CA ALA A 165 17.41 7.66 -5.00
C ALA A 165 16.61 8.84 -5.57
N ASN A 166 17.20 10.05 -5.62
CA ASN A 166 16.55 11.22 -6.18
C ASN A 166 16.35 11.11 -7.70
N LEU A 167 17.30 10.50 -8.41
CA LEU A 167 17.21 10.25 -9.85
C LEU A 167 16.02 9.33 -10.16
N LEU A 168 15.85 8.24 -9.39
CA LEU A 168 14.72 7.36 -9.52
C LEU A 168 13.40 8.05 -9.18
N ASP A 169 13.33 8.77 -8.07
CA ASP A 169 12.12 9.48 -7.63
C ASP A 169 11.63 10.47 -8.69
N PHE A 170 12.55 11.24 -9.25
CA PHE A 170 12.25 12.16 -10.35
C PHE A 170 11.70 11.41 -11.55
N TRP A 171 12.40 10.36 -11.99
CA TRP A 171 11.99 9.59 -13.17
C TRP A 171 10.60 8.95 -12.98
N MET A 172 10.34 8.33 -11.83
CA MET A 172 9.06 7.68 -11.53
C MET A 172 7.90 8.68 -11.57
N LYS A 173 8.08 9.87 -10.98
CA LYS A 173 7.06 10.93 -10.97
C LYS A 173 6.81 11.51 -12.37
N GLU A 174 7.85 11.75 -13.16
CA GLU A 174 7.71 12.18 -14.57
C GLU A 174 6.96 11.15 -15.43
N HIS A 175 6.97 9.87 -15.04
CA HIS A 175 6.27 8.80 -15.74
C HIS A 175 4.93 8.42 -15.07
N GLY A 176 4.37 9.31 -14.24
CA GLY A 176 3.00 9.23 -13.75
C GLY A 176 2.83 8.61 -12.36
N ALA A 177 3.91 8.29 -11.66
CA ALA A 177 3.78 7.91 -10.25
C ALA A 177 3.33 9.11 -9.41
N SER A 178 2.37 8.92 -8.51
CA SER A 178 1.89 9.97 -7.62
C SER A 178 2.81 10.21 -6.42
N GLY A 179 3.62 9.23 -6.04
CA GLY A 179 4.59 9.30 -4.94
C GLY A 179 5.12 7.94 -4.56
N SER A 180 6.16 7.91 -3.73
CA SER A 180 6.69 6.66 -3.18
C SER A 180 5.73 6.06 -2.14
N SER A 181 5.61 4.74 -2.11
CA SER A 181 4.81 4.01 -1.11
C SER A 181 5.59 3.73 0.18
N PHE A 182 6.91 3.83 0.10
CA PHE A 182 7.84 3.78 1.24
C PHE A 182 9.16 4.48 0.87
N PRO A 183 10.02 4.80 1.86
CA PRO A 183 11.31 5.43 1.59
C PRO A 183 12.20 4.54 0.72
N THR A 184 12.57 5.02 -0.47
CA THR A 184 13.44 4.30 -1.41
C THR A 184 14.78 3.96 -0.80
N ILE A 185 15.18 2.69 -0.87
CA ILE A 185 16.48 2.20 -0.42
C ILE A 185 17.41 2.13 -1.64
N ILE A 186 18.55 2.79 -1.53
CA ILE A 186 19.71 2.60 -2.38
C ILE A 186 20.89 2.31 -1.46
N ALA A 187 21.37 1.07 -1.50
CA ALA A 187 22.41 0.60 -0.59
C ALA A 187 23.55 -0.03 -1.38
N SER A 188 24.77 0.53 -1.25
CA SER A 188 25.94 0.09 -2.02
C SER A 188 27.06 -0.47 -1.15
N GLY A 189 27.79 -1.46 -1.66
CA GLY A 189 28.90 -2.11 -0.97
C GLY A 189 28.47 -2.59 0.44
N LYS A 190 29.19 -2.15 1.49
CA LYS A 190 28.88 -2.55 2.87
C LYS A 190 27.47 -2.15 3.35
N ASN A 191 26.86 -1.11 2.76
CA ASN A 191 25.48 -0.73 3.10
C ASN A 191 24.47 -1.75 2.55
N ALA A 192 24.76 -2.44 1.46
CA ALA A 192 23.87 -3.46 0.88
C ALA A 192 23.62 -4.66 1.82
N ALA A 193 24.46 -4.85 2.85
CA ALA A 193 24.24 -5.84 3.89
C ALA A 193 23.15 -5.43 4.91
N LYS A 194 22.60 -4.21 4.82
CA LYS A 194 21.57 -3.70 5.74
C LYS A 194 20.19 -3.78 5.07
N PRO A 195 19.28 -4.65 5.51
CA PRO A 195 17.96 -4.81 4.88
C PRO A 195 17.16 -3.49 4.80
N HIS A 196 17.24 -2.65 5.83
CA HIS A 196 16.56 -1.36 5.90
C HIS A 196 17.56 -0.20 5.87
N ALA A 197 18.43 -0.20 4.87
CA ALA A 197 19.36 0.90 4.67
C ALA A 197 18.62 2.16 4.24
N THR A 198 19.14 3.32 4.64
CA THR A 198 18.69 4.61 4.11
C THR A 198 19.70 5.12 3.09
N ALA A 199 19.24 5.57 1.92
CA ALA A 199 20.09 6.15 0.89
C ALA A 199 20.94 7.31 1.45
N SER A 200 22.25 7.14 1.49
CA SER A 200 23.20 7.99 2.21
C SER A 200 24.05 8.86 1.29
N LYS A 201 25.03 9.55 1.86
CA LYS A 201 26.07 10.26 1.11
C LYS A 201 27.22 9.35 0.66
N LYS A 202 27.16 8.04 0.95
CA LYS A 202 28.18 7.10 0.46
C LYS A 202 28.25 7.18 -1.06
N VAL A 203 29.48 7.30 -1.56
CA VAL A 203 29.77 7.23 -2.99
C VAL A 203 29.81 5.76 -3.40
N ILE A 204 29.15 5.43 -4.49
CA ILE A 204 29.17 4.13 -5.14
C ILE A 204 30.52 4.00 -5.83
N GLU A 205 31.23 2.91 -5.58
CA GLU A 205 32.57 2.63 -6.09
C GLU A 205 32.53 1.51 -7.14
N ASP A 206 33.56 1.45 -7.96
CA ASP A 206 33.77 0.27 -8.82
C ASP A 206 33.96 -0.98 -7.97
N GLY A 207 33.26 -2.05 -8.30
CA GLY A 207 33.22 -3.28 -7.50
C GLY A 207 32.11 -3.34 -6.45
N ASP A 208 31.34 -2.25 -6.23
CA ASP A 208 30.19 -2.30 -5.35
C ASP A 208 29.03 -3.11 -5.97
N ILE A 209 28.36 -3.91 -5.16
CA ILE A 209 26.97 -4.32 -5.42
C ILE A 209 26.04 -3.26 -4.90
N VAL A 210 24.95 -2.96 -5.64
CA VAL A 210 23.96 -1.96 -5.29
C VAL A 210 22.61 -2.62 -5.19
N THR A 211 22.03 -2.62 -3.99
CA THR A 211 20.66 -3.04 -3.75
C THR A 211 19.75 -1.82 -3.87
N VAL A 212 18.74 -1.94 -4.71
CA VAL A 212 17.69 -0.94 -4.93
C VAL A 212 16.37 -1.56 -4.50
N ASP A 213 15.68 -0.91 -3.56
CA ASP A 213 14.38 -1.33 -3.08
C ASP A 213 13.44 -0.13 -3.07
N PHE A 214 12.36 -0.22 -3.85
CA PHE A 214 11.48 0.90 -4.11
C PHE A 214 10.06 0.48 -4.43
N GLY A 215 9.13 1.33 -4.04
CA GLY A 215 7.72 1.22 -4.35
C GLY A 215 7.13 2.58 -4.64
N TYR A 216 6.28 2.67 -5.65
CA TYR A 216 5.59 3.90 -6.04
C TYR A 216 4.13 3.64 -6.34
N TYR A 217 3.27 4.57 -5.93
CA TYR A 217 1.86 4.54 -6.31
C TYR A 217 1.69 4.95 -7.78
N PHE A 218 0.97 4.13 -8.52
CA PHE A 218 0.56 4.39 -9.89
C PHE A 218 -0.90 4.00 -10.07
N ASN A 219 -1.76 4.95 -10.45
CA ASN A 219 -3.21 4.76 -10.55
C ASN A 219 -3.83 4.16 -9.26
N GLY A 220 -3.40 4.63 -8.09
CA GLY A 220 -3.89 4.18 -6.77
C GLY A 220 -3.36 2.83 -6.30
N TYR A 221 -2.56 2.13 -7.09
CA TYR A 221 -1.93 0.85 -6.74
C TYR A 221 -0.42 0.99 -6.69
N THR A 222 0.25 0.10 -5.96
CA THR A 222 1.71 0.08 -5.87
C THR A 222 2.26 -1.29 -6.20
N ALA A 223 3.47 -1.33 -6.78
CA ALA A 223 4.34 -2.48 -6.75
C ALA A 223 5.48 -2.21 -5.78
N ASP A 224 6.08 -3.28 -5.32
CA ASP A 224 7.25 -3.30 -4.44
C ASP A 224 8.33 -4.11 -5.14
N MET A 225 9.50 -3.50 -5.38
CA MET A 225 10.55 -4.10 -6.18
C MET A 225 11.93 -3.94 -5.55
N THR A 226 12.51 -5.05 -5.10
CA THR A 226 13.93 -5.12 -4.74
C THR A 226 14.76 -5.76 -5.86
N ARG A 227 15.84 -5.12 -6.26
CA ARG A 227 16.82 -5.66 -7.22
C ARG A 227 18.23 -5.30 -6.78
N THR A 228 19.17 -6.19 -7.10
CA THR A 228 20.61 -5.97 -6.85
C THR A 228 21.36 -6.07 -8.16
N PHE A 229 22.31 -5.18 -8.39
CA PHE A 229 23.20 -5.18 -9.55
C PHE A 229 24.63 -4.77 -9.14
N ALA A 230 25.58 -5.02 -10.01
CA ALA A 230 26.97 -4.67 -9.82
C ALA A 230 27.31 -3.38 -10.58
N VAL A 231 28.19 -2.56 -9.99
CA VAL A 231 28.83 -1.43 -10.65
C VAL A 231 30.29 -1.80 -10.95
N GLY A 232 30.63 -1.95 -12.23
CA GLY A 232 31.93 -2.40 -12.65
C GLY A 232 32.19 -3.88 -12.39
N SER A 233 33.42 -4.23 -11.93
CA SER A 233 33.85 -5.62 -11.73
C SER A 233 33.79 -6.00 -10.26
N ILE A 234 32.90 -6.93 -9.90
CA ILE A 234 32.72 -7.40 -8.52
C ILE A 234 33.61 -8.60 -8.19
N ASP A 235 33.86 -8.79 -6.90
CA ASP A 235 34.51 -9.96 -6.35
C ASP A 235 33.74 -11.26 -6.74
N PRO A 236 34.48 -12.34 -7.17
CA PRO A 236 33.86 -13.62 -7.50
C PRO A 236 32.98 -14.20 -6.38
N GLU A 237 33.40 -14.08 -5.11
CA GLU A 237 32.60 -14.54 -3.97
C GLU A 237 31.25 -13.85 -3.87
N LEU A 238 31.21 -12.52 -4.11
CA LEU A 238 29.94 -11.76 -4.15
C LEU A 238 29.06 -12.18 -5.33
N ARG A 239 29.67 -12.52 -6.46
CA ARG A 239 28.94 -13.04 -7.63
C ARG A 239 28.30 -14.38 -7.33
N ASP A 240 29.04 -15.29 -6.68
CA ASP A 240 28.56 -16.62 -6.30
C ASP A 240 27.42 -16.50 -5.27
N ALA A 241 27.56 -15.64 -4.25
CA ALA A 241 26.51 -15.36 -3.29
C ALA A 241 25.24 -14.78 -3.96
N TYR A 242 25.39 -13.85 -4.91
CA TYR A 242 24.27 -13.33 -5.69
C TYR A 242 23.55 -14.44 -6.47
N GLN A 243 24.32 -15.34 -7.11
CA GLN A 243 23.73 -16.44 -7.88
C GLN A 243 22.91 -17.38 -6.99
N ILE A 244 23.45 -17.75 -5.82
CA ILE A 244 22.77 -18.61 -4.83
C ILE A 244 21.45 -17.97 -4.37
N VAL A 245 21.47 -16.68 -4.04
CA VAL A 245 20.26 -15.95 -3.64
C VAL A 245 19.23 -15.88 -4.77
N ASN A 246 19.68 -15.70 -6.02
CA ASN A 246 18.78 -15.71 -7.16
C ASN A 246 18.14 -17.09 -7.40
N GLU A 247 18.92 -18.18 -7.27
CA GLU A 247 18.41 -19.56 -7.36
C GLU A 247 17.40 -19.85 -6.23
N ALA A 248 17.68 -19.40 -5.01
CA ALA A 248 16.76 -19.51 -3.88
C ALA A 248 15.45 -18.77 -4.14
N ARG A 249 15.51 -17.54 -4.66
CA ARG A 249 14.33 -16.77 -5.07
C ARG A 249 13.50 -17.48 -6.13
N GLU A 250 14.14 -18.01 -7.17
CA GLU A 250 13.45 -18.77 -8.22
C GLU A 250 12.79 -20.03 -7.65
N ALA A 251 13.45 -20.75 -6.75
CA ALA A 251 12.88 -21.93 -6.10
C ALA A 251 11.60 -21.59 -5.31
N VAL A 252 11.58 -20.46 -4.58
CA VAL A 252 10.38 -19.99 -3.89
C VAL A 252 9.24 -19.67 -4.89
N ILE A 253 9.56 -18.98 -5.98
CA ILE A 253 8.57 -18.63 -7.02
C ILE A 253 7.98 -19.92 -7.64
N GLN A 254 8.81 -20.90 -7.95
CA GLN A 254 8.36 -22.17 -8.52
C GLN A 254 7.51 -23.01 -7.53
N ALA A 255 7.81 -22.92 -6.25
CA ALA A 255 7.04 -23.59 -5.20
C ALA A 255 5.69 -22.90 -4.89
N ALA A 256 5.54 -21.62 -5.27
CA ALA A 256 4.37 -20.83 -4.92
C ALA A 256 3.14 -21.22 -5.75
N HIS A 257 2.20 -21.93 -5.13
CA HIS A 257 0.91 -22.29 -5.72
C HIS A 257 -0.21 -22.27 -4.67
N VAL A 258 -1.45 -22.32 -5.14
CA VAL A 258 -2.64 -22.30 -4.26
C VAL A 258 -2.60 -23.48 -3.29
N GLY A 259 -2.77 -23.20 -2.01
CA GLY A 259 -2.77 -24.19 -0.92
C GLY A 259 -1.38 -24.44 -0.31
N GLN A 260 -0.31 -23.87 -0.86
CA GLN A 260 1.02 -23.98 -0.27
C GLN A 260 1.10 -23.15 1.02
N ARG A 261 1.75 -23.71 2.04
CA ARG A 261 1.99 -23.01 3.32
C ARG A 261 3.19 -22.06 3.21
N GLY A 262 3.12 -20.92 3.90
CA GLY A 262 4.20 -19.92 3.88
C GLY A 262 5.54 -20.45 4.43
N ASP A 263 5.53 -21.29 5.46
CA ASP A 263 6.73 -21.92 6.01
C ASP A 263 7.41 -22.89 5.03
N GLN A 264 6.65 -23.56 4.17
CA GLN A 264 7.20 -24.42 3.12
C GLN A 264 7.82 -23.61 1.97
N LEU A 265 7.24 -22.43 1.67
CA LEU A 265 7.82 -21.49 0.70
C LEU A 265 9.15 -20.90 1.23
N ASP A 266 9.18 -20.47 2.48
CA ASP A 266 10.42 -20.00 3.13
C ASP A 266 11.50 -21.09 3.11
N PHE A 267 11.14 -22.32 3.47
CA PHE A 267 12.06 -23.45 3.48
C PHE A 267 12.66 -23.73 2.10
N ALA A 268 11.86 -23.64 1.02
CA ALA A 268 12.33 -23.92 -0.34
C ALA A 268 13.49 -22.99 -0.77
N GLY A 269 13.46 -21.72 -0.35
CA GLY A 269 14.55 -20.78 -0.61
C GLY A 269 15.72 -20.94 0.40
N ARG A 270 15.39 -20.96 1.67
CA ARG A 270 16.37 -21.01 2.78
C ARG A 270 17.28 -22.22 2.69
N GLN A 271 16.74 -23.40 2.36
CA GLN A 271 17.51 -24.62 2.21
C GLN A 271 18.65 -24.50 1.19
N LEU A 272 18.43 -23.80 0.06
CA LEU A 272 19.49 -23.63 -0.95
C LEU A 272 20.63 -22.74 -0.43
N ILE A 273 20.28 -21.71 0.33
CA ILE A 273 21.26 -20.81 0.96
C ILE A 273 22.09 -21.57 2.01
N GLU A 274 21.43 -22.36 2.86
CA GLU A 274 22.10 -23.20 3.89
C GLU A 274 23.01 -24.28 3.29
N ILE A 275 22.58 -24.97 2.22
CA ILE A 275 23.39 -25.96 1.51
C ILE A 275 24.66 -25.32 0.94
N ALA A 276 24.57 -24.08 0.49
CA ALA A 276 25.72 -23.32 -0.01
C ALA A 276 26.65 -22.78 1.10
N GLY A 277 26.29 -22.98 2.39
CA GLY A 277 27.12 -22.62 3.53
C GLY A 277 26.93 -21.22 4.07
N TYR A 278 25.81 -20.55 3.75
CA TYR A 278 25.46 -19.22 4.22
C TYR A 278 24.35 -19.25 5.28
#